data_cfef4aeb08ccf0179571c4c9233f9c35
#
_entry.id   cfef4aeb08ccf0179571c4c9233f9c35
#
_cell.length_a   1.000
_cell.length_b   1.000
_cell.length_c   1.000
_cell.angle_alpha   90.00
_cell.angle_beta   90.00
_cell.angle_gamma   90.00
#
_symmetry.space_group_name_H-M   'P 1'
#
loop_
_entity.id
_entity.type
_entity.pdbx_description
1 polymer ?
#
loop_
_entity_poly.entity_id
_entity_poly.type
_entity_poly.pdbx_seq_one_letter_code
_entity_poly.pdbx_strand_id
1 'polypeptide(L)'
;MSRSTETRDPSFALMLICEGTRTEPNFFYCLCKDMKEQGVLGCTFKVLPKSSFETEDEEVNADRGDRKRTTREVLPGKPMKESPNPQFPGEQPLNWVKAGLDFLSTYNEVWCIFDKDGHPKQKEAFELVKESQTENRNINIAFSSRSIEYYFLLHFEYIYKAFEKSECNEKQYKGKKPKTVYFKCMTENAIKGKACDGSKCINGYARKKGYWVESKSNTSLYPILKDRLFKGIANSIRLRKESHQINPESVIYERNPYITTDYLVARILGYTIQENKTFDIKTNGTSIKVNLDGNTVSFYNEGTISYILQSGCIRLLDPFNNTHTSYNDRPILIEPTKSYSISLADKQEDHLLMLYISDENYIIG
;
A
#
# COMPACT_ATOMS: atom_id res chain seq x y z
N MET A 1 -28.65 31.82 -23.72
CA MET A 1 -28.20 30.45 -23.51
C MET A 1 -27.02 30.51 -22.54
N SER A 2 -27.26 30.21 -21.28
CA SER A 2 -26.24 30.18 -20.22
C SER A 2 -25.44 28.88 -20.35
N ARG A 3 -24.13 28.98 -20.58
CA ARG A 3 -23.24 27.83 -20.50
C ARG A 3 -23.13 27.43 -19.02
N SER A 4 -23.58 26.21 -18.67
CA SER A 4 -23.30 25.62 -17.39
C SER A 4 -21.77 25.49 -17.27
N THR A 5 -21.16 26.21 -16.36
CA THR A 5 -19.80 25.99 -15.89
C THR A 5 -19.85 24.71 -15.05
N GLU A 6 -19.52 23.57 -15.63
CA GLU A 6 -19.13 22.39 -14.87
C GLU A 6 -17.92 22.79 -14.04
N THR A 7 -18.14 23.04 -12.77
CA THR A 7 -17.05 23.04 -11.76
C THR A 7 -16.54 21.62 -11.71
N ARG A 8 -15.41 21.33 -12.41
CA ARG A 8 -14.67 20.10 -12.17
C ARG A 8 -14.18 20.17 -10.73
N ASP A 9 -14.65 19.27 -9.90
CA ASP A 9 -14.04 19.01 -8.59
C ASP A 9 -12.50 18.87 -8.80
N PRO A 10 -11.68 19.49 -7.93
CA PRO A 10 -10.24 19.32 -8.03
C PRO A 10 -9.97 17.81 -7.98
N SER A 11 -9.49 17.28 -9.09
CA SER A 11 -9.23 15.84 -9.20
C SER A 11 -8.30 15.43 -8.06
N PHE A 12 -8.75 14.51 -7.20
CA PHE A 12 -7.95 13.96 -6.12
C PHE A 12 -6.60 13.48 -6.69
N ALA A 13 -5.50 13.80 -6.02
CA ALA A 13 -4.16 13.47 -6.46
C ALA A 13 -3.38 12.75 -5.36
N LEU A 14 -2.79 11.61 -5.72
CA LEU A 14 -2.01 10.73 -4.85
C LEU A 14 -0.52 10.85 -5.16
N MET A 15 0.32 11.07 -4.14
CA MET A 15 1.77 11.08 -4.24
C MET A 15 2.36 9.88 -3.49
N LEU A 16 3.24 9.13 -4.15
CA LEU A 16 4.00 8.02 -3.57
C LEU A 16 5.49 8.35 -3.60
N ILE A 17 6.13 8.37 -2.44
CA ILE A 17 7.58 8.67 -2.28
C ILE A 17 8.24 7.38 -1.79
N CYS A 18 9.01 6.74 -2.65
CA CYS A 18 9.69 5.48 -2.37
C CYS A 18 11.16 5.71 -1.97
N GLU A 19 11.64 4.93 -1.01
CA GLU A 19 13.06 4.88 -0.65
C GLU A 19 13.90 4.34 -1.79
N GLY A 20 13.50 3.20 -2.33
CA GLY A 20 14.20 2.52 -3.41
C GLY A 20 14.05 3.24 -4.75
N THR A 21 15.00 2.98 -5.64
CA THR A 21 15.00 3.58 -6.99
C THR A 21 14.39 2.69 -8.07
N ARG A 22 14.00 1.44 -7.75
CA ARG A 22 13.52 0.47 -8.73
C ARG A 22 12.39 -0.42 -8.25
N THR A 23 12.58 -1.19 -7.18
CA THR A 23 11.63 -2.23 -6.75
C THR A 23 10.28 -1.62 -6.39
N GLU A 24 10.26 -0.70 -5.45
CA GLU A 24 9.05 -0.03 -4.96
C GLU A 24 8.41 0.85 -6.03
N PRO A 25 9.15 1.78 -6.70
CA PRO A 25 8.55 2.62 -7.72
C PRO A 25 7.93 1.80 -8.85
N ASN A 26 8.60 0.75 -9.30
CA ASN A 26 8.11 -0.10 -10.37
C ASN A 26 6.86 -0.90 -9.96
N PHE A 27 6.84 -1.43 -8.73
CA PHE A 27 5.67 -2.14 -8.22
C PHE A 27 4.46 -1.21 -8.12
N PHE A 28 4.61 -0.08 -7.42
CA PHE A 28 3.48 0.83 -7.18
C PHE A 28 3.01 1.53 -8.45
N TYR A 29 3.92 1.89 -9.35
CA TYR A 29 3.53 2.46 -10.64
C TYR A 29 2.65 1.50 -11.44
N CYS A 30 3.08 0.22 -11.57
CA CYS A 30 2.30 -0.79 -12.28
C CYS A 30 0.95 -1.05 -11.62
N LEU A 31 0.90 -1.11 -10.27
CA LEU A 31 -0.34 -1.27 -9.52
C LEU A 31 -1.31 -0.10 -9.75
N CYS A 32 -0.84 1.14 -9.58
CA CYS A 32 -1.67 2.33 -9.78
C CYS A 32 -2.17 2.44 -11.23
N LYS A 33 -1.32 2.13 -12.20
CA LYS A 33 -1.68 2.15 -13.62
C LYS A 33 -2.78 1.13 -13.92
N ASP A 34 -2.62 -0.13 -13.50
CA ASP A 34 -3.61 -1.18 -13.69
C ASP A 34 -4.96 -0.81 -13.02
N MET A 35 -4.93 -0.34 -11.78
CA MET A 35 -6.14 0.09 -11.06
C MET A 35 -6.81 1.32 -11.70
N LYS A 36 -6.05 2.23 -12.29
CA LYS A 36 -6.59 3.36 -13.03
C LYS A 36 -7.23 2.92 -14.34
N GLU A 37 -6.60 2.02 -15.09
CA GLU A 37 -7.14 1.44 -16.31
C GLU A 37 -8.44 0.66 -16.06
N GLN A 38 -8.56 0.00 -14.91
CA GLN A 38 -9.78 -0.70 -14.47
C GLN A 38 -10.86 0.25 -13.90
N GLY A 39 -10.57 1.55 -13.77
CA GLY A 39 -11.50 2.53 -13.19
C GLY A 39 -11.65 2.43 -11.67
N VAL A 40 -10.82 1.65 -10.98
CA VAL A 40 -10.82 1.51 -9.51
C VAL A 40 -10.14 2.71 -8.86
N LEU A 41 -8.96 3.11 -9.35
CA LEU A 41 -8.28 4.31 -8.89
C LEU A 41 -8.79 5.53 -9.67
N GLY A 42 -9.74 6.25 -9.08
CA GLY A 42 -10.39 7.42 -9.70
C GLY A 42 -9.56 8.70 -9.69
N CYS A 43 -8.31 8.67 -9.23
CA CYS A 43 -7.47 9.84 -9.05
C CYS A 43 -6.24 9.86 -9.97
N THR A 44 -5.59 11.02 -10.05
CA THR A 44 -4.24 11.10 -10.61
C THR A 44 -3.22 10.62 -9.58
N PHE A 45 -2.11 10.07 -10.05
CA PHE A 45 -1.04 9.62 -9.15
C PHE A 45 0.34 9.99 -9.70
N LYS A 46 1.31 10.11 -8.80
CA LYS A 46 2.73 10.24 -9.12
C LYS A 46 3.57 9.37 -8.19
N VAL A 47 4.60 8.74 -8.75
CA VAL A 47 5.55 7.91 -7.99
C VAL A 47 6.94 8.53 -8.10
N LEU A 48 7.61 8.70 -6.97
CA LEU A 48 8.99 9.19 -6.89
C LEU A 48 9.88 8.17 -6.15
N PRO A 49 11.10 7.90 -6.66
CA PRO A 49 11.61 8.33 -7.94
C PRO A 49 10.82 7.75 -9.11
N LYS A 50 10.98 8.33 -10.30
CA LYS A 50 10.26 7.91 -11.52
C LYS A 50 10.45 6.42 -11.77
N SER A 51 9.35 5.71 -12.04
CA SER A 51 9.39 4.31 -12.43
C SER A 51 10.04 4.14 -13.80
N SER A 52 10.77 3.03 -13.99
CA SER A 52 11.32 2.67 -15.31
C SER A 52 10.27 2.29 -16.34
N PHE A 53 9.01 2.15 -15.94
CA PHE A 53 7.87 1.84 -16.82
C PHE A 53 7.05 3.08 -17.20
N GLU A 54 7.34 4.24 -16.59
CA GLU A 54 6.67 5.50 -16.90
C GLU A 54 7.24 6.08 -18.20
N THR A 55 6.40 6.19 -19.23
CA THR A 55 6.79 6.73 -20.54
C THR A 55 6.75 8.27 -20.54
N GLU A 56 7.51 8.92 -21.44
CA GLU A 56 7.50 10.38 -21.59
C GLU A 56 6.12 10.95 -21.97
N ASP A 57 5.31 10.18 -22.70
CA ASP A 57 3.96 10.59 -23.12
C ASP A 57 2.98 10.69 -21.93
N GLU A 58 3.20 9.94 -20.85
CA GLU A 58 2.38 10.00 -19.64
C GLU A 58 2.69 11.25 -18.80
N GLU A 59 3.94 11.73 -18.80
CA GLU A 59 4.31 13.01 -18.18
C GLU A 59 3.59 14.20 -18.83
N VAL A 60 3.50 14.21 -20.14
CA VAL A 60 2.85 15.30 -20.91
C VAL A 60 1.36 15.39 -20.59
N ASN A 61 0.70 14.28 -20.31
CA ASN A 61 -0.72 14.27 -19.97
C ASN A 61 -1.01 14.65 -18.52
N ALA A 62 -0.13 14.31 -17.58
CA ALA A 62 -0.21 14.78 -16.18
C ALA A 62 -0.03 16.31 -16.10
N ASP A 63 0.91 16.85 -16.87
CA ASP A 63 1.22 18.28 -16.91
C ASP A 63 0.21 19.11 -17.73
N ARG A 64 -0.48 18.49 -18.70
CA ARG A 64 -1.53 19.17 -19.50
C ARG A 64 -2.84 19.39 -18.74
N GLY A 65 -3.09 18.66 -17.66
CA GLY A 65 -4.23 18.90 -16.76
C GLY A 65 -4.14 20.26 -16.06
N ASP A 66 -2.94 20.73 -15.79
CA ASP A 66 -2.68 21.98 -15.04
C ASP A 66 -2.43 23.22 -15.91
N ARG A 67 -2.17 23.07 -17.22
CA ARG A 67 -1.78 24.20 -18.08
C ARG A 67 -2.90 25.01 -18.71
N LYS A 68 -4.14 24.93 -18.25
CA LYS A 68 -5.21 25.81 -18.71
C LYS A 68 -5.54 26.96 -17.76
N ARG A 69 -4.55 27.60 -17.17
CA ARG A 69 -4.69 28.96 -16.60
C ARG A 69 -3.32 29.62 -16.43
N THR A 70 -2.84 30.30 -17.45
CA THR A 70 -2.33 31.68 -17.34
C THR A 70 -1.71 32.09 -18.67
N THR A 71 -2.49 32.77 -19.50
CA THR A 71 -1.95 33.71 -20.47
C THR A 71 -1.36 34.88 -19.68
N ARG A 72 -0.08 34.84 -19.43
CA ARG A 72 0.77 36.01 -19.23
C ARG A 72 1.94 35.86 -20.19
N GLU A 73 2.01 36.80 -21.14
CA GLU A 73 3.15 36.98 -22.02
C GLU A 73 4.42 37.03 -21.17
N VAL A 74 5.29 36.06 -21.36
CA VAL A 74 6.65 36.08 -20.83
C VAL A 74 7.58 36.36 -22.01
N LEU A 75 8.23 37.51 -21.96
CA LEU A 75 9.30 37.90 -22.84
C LEU A 75 10.39 36.83 -22.97
N PRO A 76 11.05 36.68 -24.12
CA PRO A 76 12.07 35.68 -24.38
C PRO A 76 13.32 35.96 -23.55
N GLY A 77 13.45 35.35 -22.44
CA GLY A 77 14.62 35.39 -21.58
C GLY A 77 15.12 34.02 -21.26
N LYS A 78 16.34 33.73 -21.71
CA LYS A 78 17.28 32.65 -21.41
C LYS A 78 16.64 31.26 -21.08
N PRO A 79 17.15 30.19 -21.70
CA PRO A 79 16.72 28.84 -21.33
C PRO A 79 16.87 28.65 -19.82
N MET A 80 15.77 28.43 -19.12
CA MET A 80 15.83 27.98 -17.74
C MET A 80 16.65 26.70 -17.79
N LYS A 81 17.79 26.71 -17.10
CA LYS A 81 18.48 25.49 -16.73
C LYS A 81 17.42 24.58 -16.14
N GLU A 82 17.29 23.36 -16.70
CA GLU A 82 16.51 22.30 -16.10
C GLU A 82 16.74 22.35 -14.60
N SER A 83 15.66 22.54 -13.86
CA SER A 83 15.70 22.44 -12.40
C SER A 83 16.30 21.07 -12.13
N PRO A 84 17.40 20.95 -11.37
CA PRO A 84 17.94 19.65 -11.05
C PRO A 84 16.77 18.86 -10.47
N ASN A 85 16.52 17.69 -11.05
CA ASN A 85 15.59 16.66 -10.55
C ASN A 85 15.60 16.77 -9.01
N PRO A 86 14.48 17.07 -8.33
CA PRO A 86 14.50 17.44 -6.93
C PRO A 86 15.39 16.43 -6.24
N GLN A 87 16.54 16.90 -5.76
CA GLN A 87 17.57 16.01 -5.22
C GLN A 87 16.85 15.24 -4.13
N PHE A 88 16.72 13.94 -4.33
CA PHE A 88 16.08 13.05 -3.38
C PHE A 88 16.69 13.38 -2.02
N PRO A 89 15.87 13.70 -1.01
CA PRO A 89 16.36 14.28 0.23
C PRO A 89 17.09 13.24 1.06
N GLY A 90 18.27 12.80 0.64
CA GLY A 90 19.18 11.90 1.34
C GLY A 90 18.54 10.65 1.94
N GLU A 91 19.32 9.64 2.25
CA GLU A 91 18.92 8.27 2.63
C GLU A 91 18.21 8.12 4.00
N GLN A 92 17.49 9.15 4.51
CA GLN A 92 16.87 9.07 5.83
C GLN A 92 15.34 9.17 5.76
N PRO A 93 14.58 8.26 6.43
CA PRO A 93 13.12 8.28 6.47
C PRO A 93 12.51 9.63 6.82
N LEU A 94 13.09 10.33 7.79
CA LEU A 94 12.65 11.67 8.18
C LEU A 94 12.68 12.68 7.02
N ASN A 95 13.65 12.58 6.11
CA ASN A 95 13.76 13.50 4.98
C ASN A 95 12.67 13.22 3.93
N TRP A 96 12.30 11.94 3.73
CA TRP A 96 11.18 11.60 2.84
C TRP A 96 9.86 12.10 3.39
N VAL A 97 9.64 11.99 4.70
CA VAL A 97 8.43 12.54 5.34
C VAL A 97 8.39 14.07 5.21
N LYS A 98 9.52 14.77 5.43
CA LYS A 98 9.58 16.23 5.23
C LYS A 98 9.26 16.62 3.79
N ALA A 99 9.87 15.95 2.81
CA ALA A 99 9.55 16.17 1.41
C ALA A 99 8.07 15.86 1.11
N GLY A 100 7.51 14.81 1.72
CA GLY A 100 6.10 14.48 1.61
C GLY A 100 5.18 15.58 2.12
N LEU A 101 5.52 16.22 3.23
CA LEU A 101 4.77 17.37 3.77
C LEU A 101 4.76 18.57 2.81
N ASP A 102 5.86 18.81 2.09
CA ASP A 102 5.91 19.88 1.08
C ASP A 102 4.98 19.58 -0.11
N PHE A 103 4.84 18.32 -0.48
CA PHE A 103 3.93 17.90 -1.55
C PHE A 103 2.44 17.99 -1.19
N LEU A 104 2.06 18.04 0.08
CA LEU A 104 0.66 18.25 0.49
C LEU A 104 0.05 19.59 0.06
N SER A 105 0.87 20.52 -0.41
CA SER A 105 0.38 21.74 -1.09
C SER A 105 -0.23 21.47 -2.46
N THR A 106 0.12 20.35 -3.09
CA THR A 106 -0.26 20.00 -4.47
C THR A 106 -1.06 18.70 -4.54
N TYR A 107 -0.80 17.76 -3.63
CA TYR A 107 -1.42 16.43 -3.56
C TYR A 107 -2.32 16.31 -2.35
N ASN A 108 -3.46 15.65 -2.51
CA ASN A 108 -4.42 15.45 -1.42
C ASN A 108 -3.98 14.37 -0.43
N GLU A 109 -3.20 13.42 -0.90
CA GLU A 109 -2.71 12.28 -0.12
C GLU A 109 -1.26 11.95 -0.50
N VAL A 110 -0.41 11.76 0.50
CA VAL A 110 1.00 11.42 0.32
C VAL A 110 1.34 10.17 1.12
N TRP A 111 2.05 9.24 0.50
CA TRP A 111 2.58 8.05 1.16
C TRP A 111 4.09 8.01 1.03
N CYS A 112 4.76 7.88 2.18
CA CYS A 112 6.20 7.66 2.26
C CYS A 112 6.45 6.17 2.45
N ILE A 113 7.14 5.55 1.49
CA ILE A 113 7.37 4.10 1.43
C ILE A 113 8.84 3.85 1.74
N PHE A 114 9.12 3.18 2.86
CA PHE A 114 10.49 2.86 3.25
C PHE A 114 10.61 1.60 4.10
N ASP A 115 11.81 1.06 4.13
CA ASP A 115 12.17 -0.19 4.76
C ASP A 115 12.84 0.01 6.13
N LYS A 116 12.81 -1.04 6.97
CA LYS A 116 13.60 -1.08 8.21
C LYS A 116 15.04 -1.51 7.94
N ASP A 117 15.76 -0.75 7.16
CA ASP A 117 17.11 -1.11 6.73
C ASP A 117 18.23 -0.62 7.67
N GLY A 118 17.86 -0.25 8.91
CA GLY A 118 18.78 0.31 9.90
C GLY A 118 19.06 1.79 9.71
N HIS A 119 18.25 2.50 8.92
CA HIS A 119 18.33 3.92 8.75
C HIS A 119 18.07 4.65 10.08
N PRO A 120 18.85 5.69 10.40
CA PRO A 120 18.58 6.54 11.56
C PRO A 120 17.30 7.33 11.36
N LYS A 121 16.74 7.84 12.46
CA LYS A 121 15.57 8.75 12.48
C LYS A 121 14.25 8.15 11.96
N GLN A 122 14.09 6.83 12.05
CA GLN A 122 12.78 6.21 11.79
C GLN A 122 11.74 6.67 12.81
N LYS A 123 12.10 6.69 14.09
CA LYS A 123 11.24 7.18 15.17
C LYS A 123 10.71 8.57 14.86
N GLU A 124 11.60 9.51 14.57
CA GLU A 124 11.26 10.90 14.28
C GLU A 124 10.37 11.02 13.02
N ALA A 125 10.53 10.13 12.04
CA ALA A 125 9.67 10.09 10.86
C ALA A 125 8.23 9.71 11.23
N PHE A 126 8.04 8.67 12.06
CA PHE A 126 6.71 8.26 12.53
C PHE A 126 6.06 9.32 13.43
N GLU A 127 6.83 9.94 14.33
CA GLU A 127 6.35 11.02 15.20
C GLU A 127 5.91 12.23 14.36
N LEU A 128 6.71 12.66 13.38
CA LEU A 128 6.38 13.76 12.51
C LEU A 128 5.11 13.52 11.70
N VAL A 129 4.90 12.30 11.17
CA VAL A 129 3.65 11.95 10.49
C VAL A 129 2.47 12.04 11.44
N LYS A 130 2.59 11.46 12.65
CA LYS A 130 1.52 11.51 13.67
C LYS A 130 1.14 12.95 14.06
N GLU A 131 2.13 13.82 14.22
CA GLU A 131 1.91 15.24 14.56
C GLU A 131 1.32 16.03 13.38
N SER A 132 1.62 15.63 12.16
CA SER A 132 1.20 16.32 10.94
C SER A 132 -0.16 15.89 10.42
N GLN A 133 -0.72 14.78 10.91
CA GLN A 133 -2.05 14.33 10.53
C GLN A 133 -3.12 15.28 11.06
N THR A 134 -3.84 15.92 10.16
CA THR A 134 -5.00 16.78 10.44
C THR A 134 -6.10 16.42 9.46
N GLU A 135 -7.32 16.91 9.69
CA GLU A 135 -8.46 16.68 8.77
C GLU A 135 -8.17 17.06 7.31
N ASN A 136 -7.22 17.95 7.07
CA ASN A 136 -6.87 18.44 5.73
C ASN A 136 -5.48 17.99 5.25
N ARG A 137 -4.75 17.17 6.03
CA ARG A 137 -3.40 16.71 5.67
C ARG A 137 -3.33 15.21 5.83
N ASN A 138 -3.25 14.52 4.71
CA ASN A 138 -3.23 13.05 4.66
C ASN A 138 -1.84 12.58 4.23
N ILE A 139 -0.90 12.52 5.18
CA ILE A 139 0.42 11.92 5.00
C ILE A 139 0.51 10.61 5.77
N ASN A 140 1.00 9.56 5.11
CA ASN A 140 1.03 8.21 5.64
C ASN A 140 2.39 7.55 5.41
N ILE A 141 2.67 6.48 6.16
CA ILE A 141 3.86 5.65 6.01
C ILE A 141 3.44 4.24 5.60
N ALA A 142 4.00 3.76 4.50
CA ALA A 142 4.00 2.36 4.11
C ALA A 142 5.36 1.75 4.49
N PHE A 143 5.37 1.01 5.59
CA PHE A 143 6.59 0.48 6.21
C PHE A 143 6.71 -1.02 6.03
N SER A 144 7.93 -1.48 5.75
CA SER A 144 8.26 -2.89 5.62
C SER A 144 9.47 -3.26 6.45
N SER A 145 9.30 -4.19 7.38
CA SER A 145 10.41 -4.77 8.14
C SER A 145 10.56 -6.25 7.78
N ARG A 146 11.63 -6.73 7.18
CA ARG A 146 12.94 -6.04 6.96
C ARG A 146 12.96 -5.13 5.73
N SER A 147 12.28 -5.51 4.65
CA SER A 147 12.23 -4.80 3.37
C SER A 147 10.91 -5.10 2.66
N ILE A 148 10.60 -4.36 1.59
CA ILE A 148 9.36 -4.53 0.82
C ILE A 148 9.21 -5.95 0.26
N GLU A 149 10.30 -6.66 0.01
CA GLU A 149 10.26 -8.05 -0.43
C GLU A 149 9.59 -8.96 0.62
N TYR A 150 9.54 -8.55 1.88
CA TYR A 150 8.75 -9.28 2.88
C TYR A 150 7.26 -9.19 2.58
N TYR A 151 6.77 -8.00 2.23
CA TYR A 151 5.40 -7.84 1.75
C TYR A 151 5.14 -8.71 0.51
N PHE A 152 6.06 -8.73 -0.45
CA PHE A 152 5.93 -9.59 -1.64
C PHE A 152 5.88 -11.08 -1.28
N LEU A 153 6.66 -11.52 -0.30
CA LEU A 153 6.63 -12.90 0.18
C LEU A 153 5.26 -13.31 0.73
N LEU A 154 4.58 -12.40 1.43
CA LEU A 154 3.24 -12.64 1.97
C LEU A 154 2.16 -12.90 0.91
N HIS A 155 2.40 -12.59 -0.36
CA HIS A 155 1.52 -12.96 -1.46
C HIS A 155 1.57 -14.46 -1.78
N PHE A 156 2.65 -15.15 -1.39
CA PHE A 156 2.83 -16.57 -1.66
C PHE A 156 2.51 -17.44 -0.46
N GLU A 157 3.00 -17.08 0.70
CA GLU A 157 2.79 -17.83 1.94
C GLU A 157 2.77 -16.91 3.16
N TYR A 158 2.09 -17.35 4.21
CA TYR A 158 2.24 -16.75 5.53
C TYR A 158 3.51 -17.28 6.19
N ILE A 159 4.32 -16.39 6.71
CA ILE A 159 5.51 -16.72 7.49
C ILE A 159 5.77 -15.62 8.53
N TYR A 160 5.98 -16.04 9.79
CA TYR A 160 6.44 -15.14 10.85
C TYR A 160 7.92 -15.43 11.14
N LYS A 161 8.79 -14.68 10.49
CA LYS A 161 10.24 -14.87 10.60
C LYS A 161 10.99 -13.56 10.47
N ALA A 162 11.84 -13.24 11.44
CA ALA A 162 12.80 -12.16 11.31
C ALA A 162 13.92 -12.58 10.34
N PHE A 163 13.93 -11.96 9.15
CA PHE A 163 15.00 -12.17 8.18
C PHE A 163 16.17 -11.21 8.45
N GLU A 164 17.37 -11.65 8.10
CA GLU A 164 18.56 -10.81 8.07
C GLU A 164 18.54 -9.88 6.84
N LYS A 165 19.34 -8.82 6.89
CA LYS A 165 19.53 -7.93 5.74
C LYS A 165 20.04 -8.72 4.54
N SER A 166 19.47 -8.44 3.35
CA SER A 166 19.94 -9.04 2.11
C SER A 166 21.22 -8.35 1.66
N GLU A 167 22.34 -8.98 1.87
CA GLU A 167 23.65 -8.52 1.39
C GLU A 167 24.11 -9.35 0.18
N CYS A 168 23.25 -9.47 -0.81
CA CYS A 168 23.60 -10.13 -2.05
C CYS A 168 24.40 -9.18 -2.93
N ASN A 169 25.68 -9.49 -3.14
CA ASN A 169 26.45 -8.79 -4.14
C ASN A 169 26.07 -9.33 -5.52
N GLU A 170 25.46 -8.50 -6.34
CA GLU A 170 24.99 -8.80 -7.69
C GLU A 170 26.11 -8.94 -8.72
N LYS A 171 27.37 -9.01 -8.32
CA LYS A 171 28.40 -9.37 -9.26
C LYS A 171 28.05 -10.75 -9.83
N GLN A 172 27.39 -10.71 -11.00
CA GLN A 172 27.21 -11.86 -11.84
C GLN A 172 28.59 -12.45 -12.12
N TYR A 173 28.93 -13.53 -11.45
CA TYR A 173 30.08 -14.32 -11.90
C TYR A 173 29.63 -15.00 -13.17
N LYS A 174 30.10 -14.49 -14.31
CA LYS A 174 30.14 -15.24 -15.55
C LYS A 174 31.09 -16.39 -15.31
N GLY A 175 30.57 -17.52 -14.87
CA GLY A 175 31.33 -18.76 -14.82
C GLY A 175 31.82 -19.13 -16.24
N LYS A 176 32.77 -20.04 -16.36
CA LYS A 176 33.27 -20.57 -17.65
C LYS A 176 32.17 -21.16 -18.56
N LYS A 177 30.91 -21.30 -18.03
CA LYS A 177 29.74 -21.70 -18.80
C LYS A 177 28.76 -20.49 -18.88
N PRO A 178 28.38 -20.03 -20.08
CA PRO A 178 27.70 -18.73 -20.28
C PRO A 178 26.26 -18.65 -19.77
N LYS A 179 25.70 -19.62 -19.05
CA LYS A 179 24.31 -19.69 -18.65
C LYS A 179 24.06 -19.82 -17.14
N THR A 180 25.05 -19.79 -16.27
CA THR A 180 24.83 -19.98 -14.84
C THR A 180 25.10 -18.67 -14.10
N VAL A 181 24.03 -18.00 -13.69
CA VAL A 181 24.10 -16.82 -12.81
C VAL A 181 24.19 -17.32 -11.37
N TYR A 182 25.30 -17.02 -10.69
CA TYR A 182 25.45 -17.32 -9.28
C TYR A 182 25.33 -16.03 -8.47
N PHE A 183 24.42 -16.01 -7.50
CA PHE A 183 24.37 -14.96 -6.51
C PHE A 183 25.30 -15.33 -5.35
N LYS A 184 26.22 -14.44 -5.01
CA LYS A 184 27.11 -14.61 -3.87
C LYS A 184 26.49 -13.92 -2.67
N CYS A 185 26.16 -14.68 -1.63
CA CYS A 185 25.83 -14.10 -0.35
C CYS A 185 27.07 -13.43 0.24
N MET A 186 26.94 -12.17 0.70
CA MET A 186 28.02 -11.38 1.28
C MET A 186 27.90 -11.25 2.80
N THR A 187 26.90 -11.90 3.44
CA THR A 187 26.78 -11.91 4.89
C THR A 187 28.03 -12.52 5.53
N GLU A 188 28.37 -12.11 6.76
CA GLU A 188 29.54 -12.58 7.51
C GLU A 188 29.64 -14.11 7.61
N ASN A 189 28.50 -14.79 7.55
CA ASN A 189 28.37 -16.24 7.59
C ASN A 189 28.37 -16.92 6.21
N ALA A 190 28.62 -16.18 5.14
CA ALA A 190 28.69 -16.76 3.80
C ALA A 190 29.93 -17.63 3.66
N ILE A 191 29.75 -18.90 3.32
CA ILE A 191 30.86 -19.79 3.01
C ILE A 191 31.48 -19.32 1.69
N LYS A 192 32.74 -18.90 1.76
CA LYS A 192 33.48 -18.38 0.60
C LYS A 192 33.36 -19.33 -0.61
N GLY A 193 32.77 -18.86 -1.71
CA GLY A 193 32.63 -19.63 -2.95
C GLY A 193 31.41 -20.55 -3.08
N LYS A 194 30.52 -20.63 -2.05
CA LYS A 194 29.25 -21.36 -2.18
C LYS A 194 28.10 -20.44 -2.56
N ALA A 195 27.13 -20.97 -3.32
CA ALA A 195 25.87 -20.30 -3.58
C ALA A 195 25.11 -20.05 -2.28
N CYS A 196 24.34 -18.96 -2.24
CA CYS A 196 23.44 -18.68 -1.10
C CYS A 196 22.43 -19.82 -0.95
N ASP A 197 22.33 -20.37 0.27
CA ASP A 197 21.40 -21.46 0.59
C ASP A 197 19.95 -20.96 0.79
N GLY A 198 19.74 -19.65 0.76
CA GLY A 198 18.43 -19.03 0.94
C GLY A 198 17.88 -19.07 2.36
N SER A 199 18.71 -19.39 3.38
CA SER A 199 18.22 -19.61 4.75
C SER A 199 18.02 -18.32 5.55
N LYS A 200 18.73 -17.24 5.21
CA LYS A 200 18.86 -16.08 6.09
C LYS A 200 18.13 -14.82 5.63
N CYS A 201 18.16 -14.50 4.36
CA CYS A 201 17.53 -13.30 3.82
C CYS A 201 16.32 -13.62 2.96
N ILE A 202 15.43 -12.64 2.78
CA ILE A 202 14.16 -12.78 2.06
C ILE A 202 14.38 -13.19 0.60
N ASN A 203 15.28 -12.52 -0.11
CA ASN A 203 15.55 -12.80 -1.51
C ASN A 203 16.14 -14.20 -1.73
N GLY A 204 17.02 -14.64 -0.84
CA GLY A 204 17.53 -16.01 -0.87
C GLY A 204 16.44 -17.04 -0.60
N TYR A 205 15.56 -16.76 0.36
CA TYR A 205 14.42 -17.60 0.69
C TYR A 205 13.45 -17.73 -0.49
N ALA A 206 13.02 -16.59 -1.04
CA ALA A 206 12.10 -16.56 -2.18
C ALA A 206 12.65 -17.29 -3.42
N ARG A 207 13.94 -17.12 -3.69
CA ARG A 207 14.63 -17.84 -4.77
C ARG A 207 14.64 -19.35 -4.53
N LYS A 208 14.94 -19.79 -3.29
CA LYS A 208 14.93 -21.21 -2.92
C LYS A 208 13.53 -21.82 -3.08
N LYS A 209 12.50 -21.05 -2.79
CA LYS A 209 11.09 -21.44 -2.97
C LYS A 209 10.60 -21.35 -4.42
N GLY A 210 11.36 -20.70 -5.30
CA GLY A 210 10.96 -20.49 -6.70
C GLY A 210 9.87 -19.41 -6.89
N TYR A 211 9.68 -18.51 -5.91
CA TYR A 211 8.65 -17.46 -5.98
C TYR A 211 9.04 -16.36 -6.96
N TRP A 212 10.28 -15.88 -6.87
CA TRP A 212 10.88 -14.97 -7.84
C TRP A 212 12.39 -15.11 -7.85
N VAL A 213 12.98 -14.69 -8.95
CA VAL A 213 14.43 -14.51 -9.07
C VAL A 213 14.67 -13.00 -9.03
N GLU A 214 15.38 -12.53 -8.00
CA GLU A 214 15.81 -11.15 -7.97
C GLU A 214 16.70 -10.91 -9.20
N SER A 215 16.19 -10.11 -10.13
CA SER A 215 17.04 -9.44 -11.09
C SER A 215 16.88 -7.95 -10.80
N LYS A 216 17.99 -7.23 -10.62
CA LYS A 216 17.99 -5.76 -10.68
C LYS A 216 17.70 -5.28 -12.11
N SER A 217 17.21 -6.17 -12.97
CA SER A 217 16.65 -5.83 -14.27
C SER A 217 15.37 -5.01 -14.04
N ASN A 218 15.03 -4.17 -15.00
CA ASN A 218 13.86 -3.29 -15.03
C ASN A 218 12.50 -4.04 -15.02
N THR A 219 12.42 -5.22 -14.43
CA THR A 219 11.19 -6.02 -14.34
C THR A 219 10.47 -5.76 -13.03
N SER A 220 9.21 -5.34 -13.13
CA SER A 220 8.32 -5.28 -11.97
C SER A 220 7.94 -6.68 -11.52
N LEU A 221 7.83 -6.88 -10.20
CA LEU A 221 7.23 -8.09 -9.62
C LEU A 221 5.70 -8.06 -9.68
N TYR A 222 5.09 -6.91 -9.98
CA TYR A 222 3.64 -6.73 -10.02
C TYR A 222 2.90 -7.81 -10.83
N PRO A 223 3.32 -8.20 -12.05
CA PRO A 223 2.61 -9.20 -12.84
C PRO A 223 2.45 -10.56 -12.17
N ILE A 224 3.38 -10.96 -11.31
CA ILE A 224 3.29 -12.24 -10.58
C ILE A 224 2.56 -12.11 -9.24
N LEU A 225 2.34 -10.89 -8.76
CA LEU A 225 1.69 -10.60 -7.49
C LEU A 225 0.23 -10.18 -7.64
N LYS A 226 -0.17 -9.62 -8.79
CA LYS A 226 -1.45 -8.97 -9.00
C LYS A 226 -2.68 -9.83 -8.65
N ASP A 227 -2.64 -11.11 -8.98
CA ASP A 227 -3.74 -12.03 -8.70
C ASP A 227 -3.77 -12.51 -7.22
N ARG A 228 -2.85 -12.02 -6.39
CA ARG A 228 -2.64 -12.41 -5.00
C ARG A 228 -2.63 -11.23 -4.03
N LEU A 229 -3.06 -10.06 -4.46
CA LEU A 229 -3.01 -8.84 -3.65
C LEU A 229 -3.77 -9.00 -2.33
N PHE A 230 -4.98 -9.57 -2.37
CA PHE A 230 -5.76 -9.81 -1.15
C PHE A 230 -5.13 -10.86 -0.24
N LYS A 231 -4.43 -11.85 -0.78
CA LYS A 231 -3.63 -12.79 0.02
C LYS A 231 -2.48 -12.07 0.73
N GLY A 232 -1.80 -11.16 0.05
CA GLY A 232 -0.78 -10.29 0.66
C GLY A 232 -1.35 -9.45 1.79
N ILE A 233 -2.54 -8.86 1.60
CA ILE A 233 -3.25 -8.09 2.64
C ILE A 233 -3.62 -8.96 3.83
N ALA A 234 -4.27 -10.12 3.62
CA ALA A 234 -4.68 -11.04 4.68
C ALA A 234 -3.49 -11.50 5.53
N ASN A 235 -2.40 -11.92 4.87
CA ASN A 235 -1.18 -12.34 5.55
C ASN A 235 -0.48 -11.20 6.29
N SER A 236 -0.56 -9.95 5.79
CA SER A 236 -0.02 -8.77 6.49
C SER A 236 -0.80 -8.45 7.77
N ILE A 237 -2.14 -8.51 7.70
CA ILE A 237 -3.00 -8.34 8.89
C ILE A 237 -2.68 -9.42 9.94
N ARG A 238 -2.60 -10.68 9.52
CA ARG A 238 -2.22 -11.79 10.40
C ARG A 238 -0.84 -11.58 11.04
N LEU A 239 0.14 -11.14 10.23
CA LEU A 239 1.50 -10.85 10.69
C LEU A 239 1.51 -9.78 11.79
N ARG A 240 0.74 -8.70 11.60
CA ARG A 240 0.65 -7.62 12.61
C ARG A 240 0.00 -8.10 13.89
N LYS A 241 -1.09 -8.86 13.80
CA LYS A 241 -1.75 -9.46 14.97
C LYS A 241 -0.79 -10.33 15.78
N GLU A 242 -0.07 -11.24 15.12
CA GLU A 242 0.91 -12.11 15.77
C GLU A 242 2.07 -11.30 16.37
N SER A 243 2.57 -10.28 15.65
CA SER A 243 3.61 -9.40 16.17
C SER A 243 3.17 -8.62 17.40
N HIS A 244 1.91 -8.17 17.46
CA HIS A 244 1.37 -7.52 18.66
C HIS A 244 1.16 -8.48 19.83
N GLN A 245 0.79 -9.72 19.57
CA GLN A 245 0.67 -10.75 20.62
C GLN A 245 2.02 -11.12 21.22
N ILE A 246 3.07 -11.24 20.39
CA ILE A 246 4.40 -11.63 20.84
C ILE A 246 5.10 -10.48 21.58
N ASN A 247 4.96 -9.25 21.10
CA ASN A 247 5.62 -8.07 21.64
C ASN A 247 4.62 -6.89 21.77
N PRO A 248 3.70 -6.90 22.73
CA PRO A 248 2.64 -5.90 22.82
C PRO A 248 3.16 -4.47 23.00
N GLU A 249 4.25 -4.30 23.77
CA GLU A 249 4.83 -2.99 24.10
C GLU A 249 5.72 -2.39 23.01
N SER A 250 6.08 -3.19 21.99
CA SER A 250 7.01 -2.74 20.96
C SER A 250 6.33 -1.77 19.98
N VAL A 251 7.01 -0.69 19.65
CA VAL A 251 6.52 0.29 18.66
C VAL A 251 6.78 -0.20 17.22
N ILE A 252 6.04 0.34 16.26
CA ILE A 252 6.03 -0.12 14.85
C ILE A 252 7.43 -0.22 14.26
N TYR A 253 8.24 0.83 14.39
CA TYR A 253 9.57 0.91 13.79
C TYR A 253 10.62 0.00 14.47
N GLU A 254 10.30 -0.59 15.61
CA GLU A 254 11.17 -1.57 16.29
C GLU A 254 10.84 -3.02 15.93
N ARG A 255 9.60 -3.28 15.47
CA ARG A 255 9.12 -4.63 15.15
C ARG A 255 9.86 -5.25 13.97
N ASN A 256 10.10 -6.56 14.05
CA ASN A 256 10.64 -7.35 12.94
C ASN A 256 10.25 -8.84 13.15
N PRO A 257 9.38 -9.39 12.30
CA PRO A 257 8.80 -8.78 11.10
C PRO A 257 7.62 -7.84 11.40
N TYR A 258 7.37 -6.88 10.51
CA TYR A 258 6.20 -6.02 10.55
C TYR A 258 5.95 -5.33 9.20
N ILE A 259 4.70 -5.24 8.76
CA ILE A 259 4.32 -4.67 7.47
C ILE A 259 3.13 -3.73 7.65
N THR A 260 3.17 -2.55 7.02
CA THR A 260 2.02 -1.64 6.84
C THR A 260 1.83 -1.23 5.39
N THR A 261 2.64 -1.78 4.48
CA THR A 261 2.55 -1.53 3.03
C THR A 261 1.22 -1.96 2.42
N ASP A 262 0.57 -2.94 3.03
CA ASP A 262 -0.77 -3.41 2.63
C ASP A 262 -1.86 -2.35 2.83
N TYR A 263 -1.73 -1.40 3.75
CA TYR A 263 -2.66 -0.27 3.85
C TYR A 263 -2.66 0.59 2.58
N LEU A 264 -1.47 0.88 2.03
CA LEU A 264 -1.35 1.60 0.77
C LEU A 264 -1.92 0.78 -0.38
N VAL A 265 -1.62 -0.52 -0.45
CA VAL A 265 -2.15 -1.40 -1.50
C VAL A 265 -3.68 -1.46 -1.43
N ALA A 266 -4.26 -1.66 -0.24
CA ALA A 266 -5.70 -1.63 -0.05
C ALA A 266 -6.30 -0.29 -0.50
N ARG A 267 -5.67 0.84 -0.12
CA ARG A 267 -6.09 2.19 -0.53
C ARG A 267 -6.12 2.35 -2.05
N ILE A 268 -5.10 1.87 -2.76
CA ILE A 268 -5.06 1.89 -4.23
C ILE A 268 -6.14 1.00 -4.85
N LEU A 269 -6.48 -0.13 -4.19
CA LEU A 269 -7.58 -1.01 -4.56
C LEU A 269 -8.97 -0.46 -4.19
N GLY A 270 -9.05 0.72 -3.57
CA GLY A 270 -10.31 1.33 -3.14
C GLY A 270 -10.86 0.82 -1.82
N TYR A 271 -10.01 0.29 -0.93
CA TYR A 271 -10.41 -0.22 0.38
C TYR A 271 -9.66 0.46 1.52
N THR A 272 -10.34 0.56 2.67
CA THR A 272 -9.76 0.93 3.97
C THR A 272 -9.66 -0.31 4.85
N ILE A 273 -8.47 -0.61 5.38
CA ILE A 273 -8.28 -1.73 6.32
C ILE A 273 -8.66 -1.28 7.73
N GLN A 274 -9.55 -2.05 8.37
CA GLN A 274 -9.97 -1.89 9.76
C GLN A 274 -9.50 -3.09 10.59
N GLU A 275 -8.58 -2.85 11.52
CA GLU A 275 -8.07 -3.89 12.43
C GLU A 275 -8.77 -3.86 13.80
N ASN A 276 -9.45 -2.78 14.11
CA ASN A 276 -10.26 -2.68 15.31
C ASN A 276 -11.55 -3.49 15.13
N LYS A 277 -11.89 -4.28 16.13
CA LYS A 277 -13.14 -5.04 16.14
C LYS A 277 -14.38 -4.14 16.13
N THR A 278 -14.25 -2.91 16.61
CA THR A 278 -15.32 -1.91 16.65
C THR A 278 -14.83 -0.62 16.02
N PHE A 279 -15.62 -0.06 15.10
CA PHE A 279 -15.34 1.21 14.43
C PHE A 279 -16.63 1.87 13.96
N ASP A 280 -16.58 3.16 13.69
CA ASP A 280 -17.71 3.95 13.24
C ASP A 280 -17.56 4.30 11.76
N ILE A 281 -18.65 4.14 11.03
CA ILE A 281 -18.77 4.56 9.62
C ILE A 281 -19.70 5.76 9.59
N LYS A 282 -19.16 6.91 9.21
CA LYS A 282 -19.95 8.13 8.98
C LYS A 282 -20.54 8.08 7.59
N THR A 283 -21.85 8.22 7.49
CA THR A 283 -22.58 8.31 6.23
C THR A 283 -23.34 9.63 6.19
N ASN A 284 -23.92 9.98 5.02
CA ASN A 284 -24.72 11.18 4.89
C ASN A 284 -25.93 11.16 5.83
N GLY A 285 -25.80 11.83 7.00
CA GLY A 285 -26.87 12.02 7.97
C GLY A 285 -26.97 10.99 9.10
N THR A 286 -26.10 9.98 9.14
CA THR A 286 -26.08 9.02 10.25
C THR A 286 -24.68 8.45 10.51
N SER A 287 -24.50 7.82 11.67
CA SER A 287 -23.30 7.07 12.03
C SER A 287 -23.68 5.62 12.31
N ILE A 288 -22.96 4.70 11.67
CA ILE A 288 -23.15 3.26 11.87
C ILE A 288 -21.95 2.72 12.61
N LYS A 289 -22.16 2.27 13.84
CA LYS A 289 -21.14 1.52 14.57
C LYS A 289 -21.12 0.08 14.10
N VAL A 290 -19.99 -0.38 13.64
CA VAL A 290 -19.74 -1.77 13.23
C VAL A 290 -18.97 -2.47 14.34
N ASN A 291 -19.40 -3.67 14.72
CA ASN A 291 -18.69 -4.51 15.67
C ASN A 291 -18.55 -5.93 15.11
N LEU A 292 -17.31 -6.45 15.16
CA LEU A 292 -17.00 -7.82 14.79
C LEU A 292 -16.66 -8.61 16.06
N ASP A 293 -17.52 -9.56 16.43
CA ASP A 293 -17.31 -10.49 17.54
C ASP A 293 -17.32 -11.94 17.05
N GLY A 294 -16.14 -12.54 17.03
CA GLY A 294 -15.93 -13.86 16.45
C GLY A 294 -16.39 -13.92 14.98
N ASN A 295 -17.41 -14.73 14.73
CA ASN A 295 -18.04 -14.89 13.41
C ASN A 295 -19.33 -14.06 13.26
N THR A 296 -19.56 -13.07 14.11
CA THR A 296 -20.75 -12.23 14.02
C THR A 296 -20.35 -10.79 13.74
N VAL A 297 -20.89 -10.21 12.68
CA VAL A 297 -20.80 -8.77 12.42
C VAL A 297 -22.12 -8.11 12.81
N SER A 298 -22.02 -7.04 13.60
CA SER A 298 -23.17 -6.27 14.08
C SER A 298 -23.07 -4.83 13.63
N PHE A 299 -24.19 -4.26 13.24
CA PHE A 299 -24.34 -2.86 12.83
C PHE A 299 -25.31 -2.18 13.77
N TYR A 300 -24.92 -1.10 14.39
CA TYR A 300 -25.76 -0.28 15.26
C TYR A 300 -25.88 1.14 14.70
N ASN A 301 -27.11 1.58 14.48
CA ASN A 301 -27.37 2.93 13.99
C ASN A 301 -27.40 3.92 15.17
N GLU A 302 -26.35 4.73 15.31
CA GLU A 302 -26.24 5.77 16.35
C GLU A 302 -26.94 7.08 15.94
N GLY A 303 -27.39 7.19 14.70
CA GLY A 303 -28.02 8.38 14.16
C GLY A 303 -29.51 8.50 14.45
N THR A 304 -30.09 9.55 13.88
CA THR A 304 -31.52 9.88 14.03
C THR A 304 -32.38 9.47 12.84
N ILE A 305 -31.75 9.02 11.76
CA ILE A 305 -32.43 8.56 10.54
C ILE A 305 -32.12 7.09 10.27
N SER A 306 -33.06 6.39 9.65
CA SER A 306 -32.88 5.01 9.26
C SER A 306 -31.79 4.88 8.21
N TYR A 307 -31.01 3.80 8.29
CA TYR A 307 -29.98 3.46 7.32
C TYR A 307 -30.30 2.15 6.60
N ILE A 308 -30.01 2.09 5.31
CA ILE A 308 -30.23 0.88 4.50
C ILE A 308 -28.88 0.30 4.09
N LEU A 309 -28.53 -0.85 4.63
CA LEU A 309 -27.45 -1.68 4.10
C LEU A 309 -27.91 -2.29 2.76
N GLN A 310 -27.21 -1.98 1.69
CA GLN A 310 -27.57 -2.47 0.36
C GLN A 310 -27.36 -3.98 0.23
N SER A 311 -28.07 -4.61 -0.69
CA SER A 311 -27.86 -6.02 -1.03
C SER A 311 -26.42 -6.26 -1.46
N GLY A 312 -25.81 -7.36 -0.99
CA GLY A 312 -24.44 -7.75 -1.35
C GLY A 312 -23.34 -6.88 -0.75
N CYS A 313 -23.66 -5.97 0.19
CA CYS A 313 -22.67 -5.09 0.82
C CYS A 313 -21.81 -5.79 1.89
N ILE A 314 -22.18 -6.99 2.31
CA ILE A 314 -21.44 -7.79 3.30
C ILE A 314 -20.95 -9.05 2.61
N ARG A 315 -19.64 -9.15 2.44
CA ARG A 315 -19.01 -10.27 1.73
C ARG A 315 -17.84 -10.83 2.52
N LEU A 316 -17.68 -12.13 2.43
CA LEU A 316 -16.50 -12.83 2.92
C LEU A 316 -15.64 -13.21 1.71
N LEU A 317 -14.39 -12.81 1.72
CA LEU A 317 -13.38 -13.18 0.72
C LEU A 317 -12.47 -14.25 1.31
N ASP A 318 -12.38 -15.39 0.64
CA ASP A 318 -11.28 -16.32 0.79
C ASP A 318 -10.14 -15.85 -0.11
N PRO A 319 -9.06 -15.27 0.46
CA PRO A 319 -7.98 -14.69 -0.34
C PRO A 319 -7.06 -15.73 -0.96
N PHE A 320 -7.20 -17.02 -0.59
CA PHE A 320 -6.38 -18.12 -1.12
C PHE A 320 -7.01 -18.74 -2.36
N ASN A 321 -8.33 -18.83 -2.37
CA ASN A 321 -9.10 -19.38 -3.49
C ASN A 321 -9.75 -18.30 -4.35
N ASN A 322 -9.63 -17.03 -3.94
CA ASN A 322 -10.25 -15.86 -4.59
C ASN A 322 -11.76 -16.01 -4.78
N THR A 323 -12.42 -16.57 -3.77
CA THR A 323 -13.87 -16.80 -3.76
C THR A 323 -14.57 -15.83 -2.82
N HIS A 324 -15.74 -15.33 -3.25
CA HIS A 324 -16.56 -14.41 -2.49
C HIS A 324 -17.88 -15.05 -2.08
N THR A 325 -18.23 -14.93 -0.80
CA THR A 325 -19.54 -15.34 -0.28
C THR A 325 -20.30 -14.10 0.18
N SER A 326 -21.50 -13.86 -0.39
CA SER A 326 -22.40 -12.77 0.05
C SER A 326 -23.24 -13.25 1.24
N TYR A 327 -23.41 -12.37 2.24
CA TYR A 327 -24.17 -12.65 3.46
C TYR A 327 -25.47 -11.85 3.55
N ASN A 328 -25.73 -10.93 2.63
CA ASN A 328 -26.99 -10.21 2.58
C ASN A 328 -27.50 -10.09 1.12
N ASP A 329 -28.37 -10.97 0.72
CA ASP A 329 -28.95 -10.97 -0.63
C ASP A 329 -30.07 -9.93 -0.80
N ARG A 330 -30.52 -9.30 0.31
CA ARG A 330 -31.54 -8.26 0.33
C ARG A 330 -31.06 -7.05 1.10
N PRO A 331 -31.59 -5.85 0.78
CA PRO A 331 -31.35 -4.67 1.60
C PRO A 331 -31.83 -4.87 3.03
N ILE A 332 -31.11 -4.32 4.00
CA ILE A 332 -31.40 -4.42 5.44
C ILE A 332 -31.61 -3.02 5.96
N LEU A 333 -32.83 -2.76 6.50
CA LEU A 333 -33.16 -1.49 7.17
C LEU A 333 -32.67 -1.54 8.62
N ILE A 334 -31.87 -0.58 9.03
CA ILE A 334 -31.46 -0.36 10.41
C ILE A 334 -32.07 0.96 10.88
N GLU A 335 -33.12 0.85 11.68
CA GLU A 335 -33.78 2.02 12.29
C GLU A 335 -32.87 2.73 13.29
N PRO A 336 -33.11 4.00 13.60
CA PRO A 336 -32.38 4.73 14.65
C PRO A 336 -32.36 3.95 15.97
N THR A 337 -31.21 3.93 16.63
CA THR A 337 -31.00 3.23 17.92
C THR A 337 -31.23 1.72 17.89
N LYS A 338 -31.30 1.13 16.70
CA LYS A 338 -31.44 -0.32 16.52
C LYS A 338 -30.15 -0.94 16.01
N SER A 339 -30.00 -2.23 16.26
CA SER A 339 -28.90 -3.03 15.75
C SER A 339 -29.41 -4.15 14.84
N TYR A 340 -28.53 -4.56 13.94
CA TYR A 340 -28.70 -5.74 13.10
C TYR A 340 -27.43 -6.58 13.13
N SER A 341 -27.55 -7.90 13.26
CA SER A 341 -26.40 -8.79 13.35
C SER A 341 -26.51 -9.93 12.33
N ILE A 342 -25.39 -10.28 11.76
CA ILE A 342 -25.24 -11.37 10.79
C ILE A 342 -24.17 -12.34 11.30
N SER A 343 -24.50 -13.65 11.28
CA SER A 343 -23.52 -14.70 11.51
C SER A 343 -22.81 -15.05 10.20
N LEU A 344 -21.48 -15.02 10.25
CA LEU A 344 -20.59 -15.40 9.15
C LEU A 344 -20.22 -16.90 9.33
N ALA A 345 -21.13 -17.79 9.02
CA ALA A 345 -21.00 -19.22 9.36
C ALA A 345 -19.71 -19.87 8.81
N ASP A 346 -19.26 -19.42 7.62
CA ASP A 346 -18.12 -20.00 6.92
C ASP A 346 -16.82 -19.22 7.13
N LYS A 347 -16.81 -18.22 8.05
CA LYS A 347 -15.63 -17.39 8.29
C LYS A 347 -14.52 -18.22 8.94
N GLN A 348 -13.38 -18.28 8.26
CA GLN A 348 -12.12 -18.81 8.78
C GLN A 348 -11.21 -17.67 9.22
N GLU A 349 -10.15 -17.99 9.96
CA GLU A 349 -9.25 -16.98 10.55
C GLU A 349 -8.55 -16.10 9.50
N ASP A 350 -8.27 -16.66 8.34
CA ASP A 350 -7.59 -16.02 7.22
C ASP A 350 -8.53 -15.39 6.18
N HIS A 351 -9.86 -15.52 6.36
CA HIS A 351 -10.83 -14.87 5.51
C HIS A 351 -10.97 -13.39 5.84
N LEU A 352 -11.10 -12.57 4.80
CA LEU A 352 -11.32 -11.13 4.91
C LEU A 352 -12.83 -10.81 4.85
N LEU A 353 -13.34 -10.13 5.86
CA LEU A 353 -14.68 -9.55 5.79
C LEU A 353 -14.61 -8.24 5.01
N MET A 354 -15.35 -8.16 3.93
CA MET A 354 -15.44 -6.98 3.08
C MET A 354 -16.80 -6.31 3.27
N LEU A 355 -16.77 -5.02 3.60
CA LEU A 355 -17.98 -4.20 3.72
C LEU A 355 -17.98 -3.11 2.64
N TYR A 356 -19.09 -2.99 1.92
CA TYR A 356 -19.33 -1.99 0.89
C TYR A 356 -20.44 -1.05 1.40
N ILE A 357 -20.05 0.02 2.07
CA ILE A 357 -20.98 0.91 2.77
C ILE A 357 -20.83 2.34 2.26
N SER A 358 -21.92 2.89 1.73
CA SER A 358 -21.93 4.21 1.08
C SER A 358 -20.90 4.28 -0.05
N ASP A 359 -20.01 5.25 -0.03
CA ASP A 359 -18.97 5.46 -1.03
C ASP A 359 -17.61 4.86 -0.63
N GLU A 360 -17.58 4.12 0.48
CA GLU A 360 -16.35 3.53 1.01
C GLU A 360 -16.43 2.01 1.11
N ASN A 361 -15.31 1.36 0.89
CA ASN A 361 -15.17 -0.08 1.01
C ASN A 361 -14.16 -0.39 2.12
N TYR A 362 -14.50 -1.36 2.96
CA TYR A 362 -13.68 -1.73 4.12
C TYR A 362 -13.24 -3.19 4.01
N ILE A 363 -12.01 -3.46 4.44
CA ILE A 363 -11.50 -4.80 4.73
C ILE A 363 -11.35 -4.91 6.24
N ILE A 364 -12.00 -5.90 6.83
CA ILE A 364 -11.89 -6.21 8.26
C ILE A 364 -11.19 -7.56 8.39
N GLY A 365 -10.06 -7.54 9.04
CA GLY A 365 -9.22 -8.73 9.21
C GLY A 365 -9.44 -9.47 10.53
#